data_1ff3953b5992f6d962be24d2f658f1d2
#
_entry.id   1ff3953b5992f6d962be24d2f658f1d2
#
_cell.length_a   1.000
_cell.length_b   1.000
_cell.length_c   1.000
_cell.angle_alpha   90.00
_cell.angle_beta   90.00
_cell.angle_gamma   90.00
#
_symmetry.space_group_name_H-M   'P 1'
#
loop_
_entity.id
_entity.type
_entity.pdbx_description
1 polymer ?
#
loop_
_entity_poly.entity_id
_entity_poly.type
_entity_poly.pdbx_seq_one_letter_code
_entity_poly.pdbx_strand_id
1 'polypeptide(L)'
;GDKAVTVTDGVLQSFTDIDAIVCCADDVALGASRAIKQAGRDGDGIIVCGFDGISSGVQAVVDGEISCTVAQDPYNMGYQCVKSLLDVVEGEKLDDFIDTGCKVITPDNAQEYLDKLKSLV
;
A
#
# COMPACT_ATOMS: atom_id res chain seq x y z
N GLY A 1 11.12 -0.29 -6.89
CA GLY A 1 12.06 -0.91 -5.99
C GLY A 1 13.35 -0.13 -5.79
N ASP A 2 14.31 -0.17 -6.72
CA ASP A 2 15.69 0.31 -6.47
C ASP A 2 15.79 1.83 -6.23
N LYS A 3 15.00 2.63 -6.93
CA LYS A 3 14.94 4.08 -6.67
C LYS A 3 14.44 4.40 -5.25
N ALA A 4 13.50 3.62 -4.73
CA ALA A 4 13.00 3.81 -3.38
C ALA A 4 14.09 3.55 -2.34
N VAL A 5 14.91 2.51 -2.53
CA VAL A 5 16.06 2.23 -1.66
C VAL A 5 17.01 3.43 -1.64
N THR A 6 17.43 3.92 -2.81
CA THR A 6 18.38 5.06 -2.92
C THR A 6 17.82 6.34 -2.28
N VAL A 7 16.54 6.66 -2.53
CA VAL A 7 15.92 7.87 -1.96
C VAL A 7 15.80 7.74 -0.45
N THR A 8 15.35 6.59 0.05
CA THR A 8 15.21 6.37 1.49
C THR A 8 16.56 6.39 2.19
N ASP A 9 17.62 5.80 1.58
CA ASP A 9 18.97 5.86 2.12
C ASP A 9 19.44 7.32 2.28
N GLY A 10 19.22 8.16 1.26
CA GLY A 10 19.53 9.59 1.34
C GLY A 10 18.75 10.33 2.45
N VAL A 11 17.49 9.97 2.66
CA VAL A 11 16.65 10.52 3.76
C VAL A 11 17.20 10.08 5.12
N LEU A 12 17.53 8.78 5.27
CA LEU A 12 18.07 8.23 6.52
C LEU A 12 19.44 8.82 6.89
N GLN A 13 20.25 9.17 5.89
CA GLN A 13 21.54 9.86 6.11
C GLN A 13 21.35 11.32 6.51
N SER A 14 20.29 11.95 6.01
CA SER A 14 20.03 13.39 6.26
C SER A 14 19.28 13.64 7.56
N PHE A 15 18.51 12.68 8.03
CA PHE A 15 17.62 12.80 9.19
C PHE A 15 17.82 11.61 10.14
N THR A 16 18.14 11.90 11.38
CA THR A 16 18.28 10.88 12.44
C THR A 16 16.99 10.63 13.19
N ASP A 17 16.05 11.58 13.15
CA ASP A 17 14.80 11.56 13.90
C ASP A 17 13.64 11.37 12.92
N ILE A 18 13.35 10.10 12.62
CA ILE A 18 12.29 9.69 11.68
C ILE A 18 11.39 8.68 12.39
N ASP A 19 10.13 9.07 12.63
CA ASP A 19 9.13 8.19 13.23
C ASP A 19 8.41 7.32 12.20
N ALA A 20 8.17 7.86 11.00
CA ALA A 20 7.41 7.14 9.97
C ALA A 20 7.84 7.51 8.54
N ILE A 21 7.67 6.55 7.63
CA ILE A 21 7.81 6.72 6.17
C ILE A 21 6.51 6.25 5.52
N VAL A 22 5.77 7.18 4.90
CA VAL A 22 4.55 6.88 4.17
C VAL A 22 4.87 6.85 2.67
N CYS A 23 4.54 5.74 2.04
CA CYS A 23 4.84 5.46 0.65
C CYS A 23 3.57 5.44 -0.20
N CYS A 24 3.66 5.94 -1.44
CA CYS A 24 2.54 5.98 -2.37
C CYS A 24 2.22 4.62 -3.03
N ALA A 25 3.02 3.59 -2.78
CA ALA A 25 2.80 2.23 -3.27
C ALA A 25 3.56 1.21 -2.41
N ASP A 26 3.09 -0.04 -2.40
CA ASP A 26 3.72 -1.14 -1.65
C ASP A 26 5.16 -1.43 -2.13
N ASP A 27 5.42 -1.40 -3.43
CA ASP A 27 6.77 -1.58 -3.97
C ASP A 27 7.76 -0.52 -3.47
N VAL A 28 7.27 0.70 -3.22
CA VAL A 28 8.08 1.78 -2.63
C VAL A 28 8.32 1.52 -1.15
N ALA A 29 7.28 1.08 -0.41
CA ALA A 29 7.39 0.72 1.00
C ALA A 29 8.38 -0.44 1.23
N LEU A 30 8.34 -1.48 0.38
CA LEU A 30 9.30 -2.57 0.40
C LEU A 30 10.75 -2.07 0.15
N GLY A 31 10.91 -1.10 -0.75
CA GLY A 31 12.19 -0.43 -0.97
C GLY A 31 12.67 0.35 0.26
N ALA A 32 11.76 1.10 0.90
CA ALA A 32 12.06 1.85 2.12
C ALA A 32 12.47 0.92 3.27
N SER A 33 11.71 -0.17 3.50
CA SER A 33 12.05 -1.17 4.51
C SER A 33 13.44 -1.77 4.30
N ARG A 34 13.80 -2.10 3.04
CA ARG A 34 15.15 -2.59 2.72
C ARG A 34 16.24 -1.57 3.04
N ALA A 35 16.03 -0.29 2.73
CA ALA A 35 16.99 0.77 3.04
C ALA A 35 17.18 0.93 4.56
N ILE A 36 16.09 0.87 5.34
CA ILE A 36 16.15 0.92 6.81
C ILE A 36 17.00 -0.22 7.36
N LYS A 37 16.79 -1.47 6.87
CA LYS A 37 17.58 -2.64 7.25
C LYS A 37 19.07 -2.49 6.86
N GLN A 38 19.35 -2.01 5.64
CA GLN A 38 20.72 -1.79 5.17
C GLN A 38 21.45 -0.71 5.98
N ALA A 39 20.73 0.30 6.46
CA ALA A 39 21.27 1.34 7.33
C ALA A 39 21.44 0.86 8.80
N GLY A 40 21.02 -0.37 9.14
CA GLY A 40 21.08 -0.89 10.51
C GLY A 40 20.10 -0.20 11.46
N ARG A 41 19.02 0.38 10.93
CA ARG A 41 18.01 1.15 11.67
C ARG A 41 16.68 0.41 11.85
N ASP A 42 16.65 -0.89 11.60
CA ASP A 42 15.48 -1.75 11.77
C ASP A 42 14.99 -1.85 13.23
N GLY A 43 15.86 -1.58 14.19
CA GLY A 43 15.52 -1.47 15.61
C GLY A 43 14.97 -0.11 16.07
N ASP A 44 14.98 0.90 15.22
CA ASP A 44 14.56 2.28 15.59
C ASP A 44 13.05 2.46 15.72
N GLY A 45 12.25 1.45 15.34
CA GLY A 45 10.79 1.50 15.41
C GLY A 45 10.14 2.38 14.34
N ILE A 46 10.82 2.65 13.22
CA ILE A 46 10.30 3.48 12.13
C ILE A 46 9.09 2.79 11.51
N ILE A 47 7.94 3.45 11.54
CA ILE A 47 6.71 2.97 10.92
C ILE A 47 6.82 3.11 9.41
N VAL A 48 6.62 2.02 8.66
CA VAL A 48 6.57 2.05 7.20
C VAL A 48 5.15 1.71 6.74
N CYS A 49 4.53 2.64 6.01
CA CYS A 49 3.19 2.46 5.46
C CYS A 49 3.24 2.40 3.93
N GLY A 50 2.65 1.34 3.34
CA GLY A 50 2.46 1.18 1.91
C GLY A 50 1.09 1.65 1.43
N PHE A 51 0.85 1.48 0.14
CA PHE A 51 -0.43 1.73 -0.52
C PHE A 51 -0.60 0.74 -1.67
N ASP A 52 -1.81 0.35 -2.00
CA ASP A 52 -2.34 -0.59 -2.99
C ASP A 52 -2.85 -1.89 -2.40
N GLY A 53 -2.19 -2.48 -1.40
CA GLY A 53 -2.55 -3.78 -0.82
C GLY A 53 -2.27 -4.95 -1.77
N ILE A 54 -1.18 -4.87 -2.55
CA ILE A 54 -0.76 -5.99 -3.40
C ILE A 54 -0.25 -7.16 -2.57
N SER A 55 -0.28 -8.37 -3.12
CA SER A 55 0.08 -9.60 -2.38
C SER A 55 1.45 -9.53 -1.70
N SER A 56 2.47 -8.94 -2.35
CA SER A 56 3.80 -8.76 -1.76
C SER A 56 3.82 -7.75 -0.63
N GLY A 57 3.06 -6.65 -0.72
CA GLY A 57 2.92 -5.67 0.34
C GLY A 57 2.20 -6.24 1.55
N VAL A 58 1.08 -6.96 1.33
CA VAL A 58 0.35 -7.62 2.41
C VAL A 58 1.19 -8.72 3.07
N GLN A 59 1.94 -9.51 2.28
CA GLN A 59 2.88 -10.49 2.83
C GLN A 59 3.94 -9.81 3.71
N ALA A 60 4.47 -8.67 3.29
CA ALA A 60 5.44 -7.92 4.08
C ALA A 60 4.87 -7.38 5.40
N VAL A 61 3.55 -7.09 5.47
CA VAL A 61 2.88 -6.78 6.75
C VAL A 61 2.81 -8.03 7.63
N VAL A 62 2.47 -9.20 7.06
CA VAL A 62 2.46 -10.48 7.80
C VAL A 62 3.84 -10.80 8.36
N ASP A 63 4.89 -10.57 7.57
CA ASP A 63 6.29 -10.87 7.93
C ASP A 63 6.90 -9.79 8.85
N GLY A 64 6.17 -8.70 9.13
CA GLY A 64 6.66 -7.59 9.95
C GLY A 64 7.73 -6.72 9.27
N GLU A 65 7.85 -6.79 7.95
CA GLU A 65 8.80 -5.98 7.18
C GLU A 65 8.33 -4.54 6.98
N ILE A 66 7.00 -4.32 6.86
CA ILE A 66 6.34 -3.03 6.89
C ILE A 66 5.21 -3.04 7.92
N SER A 67 4.84 -1.87 8.43
CA SER A 67 3.88 -1.77 9.54
C SER A 67 2.44 -1.93 9.09
N CYS A 68 2.11 -1.41 7.91
CA CYS A 68 0.77 -1.47 7.33
C CYS A 68 0.78 -1.14 5.83
N THR A 69 -0.33 -1.42 5.16
CA THR A 69 -0.64 -0.90 3.83
C THR A 69 -2.11 -0.51 3.73
N VAL A 70 -2.45 0.38 2.81
CA VAL A 70 -3.84 0.74 2.49
C VAL A 70 -4.22 0.04 1.20
N ALA A 71 -5.03 -1.01 1.31
CA ALA A 71 -5.51 -1.77 0.17
C ALA A 71 -6.64 -1.03 -0.55
N GLN A 72 -6.54 -0.95 -1.87
CA GLN A 72 -7.61 -0.51 -2.77
C GLN A 72 -8.51 -1.69 -3.13
N ASP A 73 -9.68 -1.41 -3.74
CA ASP A 73 -10.55 -2.43 -4.32
C ASP A 73 -10.58 -2.31 -5.86
N PRO A 74 -9.57 -2.88 -6.57
CA PRO A 74 -9.49 -2.77 -8.02
C PRO A 74 -10.65 -3.45 -8.74
N TYR A 75 -11.28 -4.47 -8.14
CA TYR A 75 -12.48 -5.09 -8.69
C TYR A 75 -13.65 -4.10 -8.68
N ASN A 76 -13.94 -3.48 -7.54
CA ASN A 76 -15.01 -2.49 -7.43
C ASN A 76 -14.71 -1.25 -8.28
N MET A 77 -13.46 -0.80 -8.35
CA MET A 77 -13.06 0.30 -9.23
C MET A 77 -13.40 0.01 -10.68
N GLY A 78 -13.04 -1.17 -11.19
CA GLY A 78 -13.36 -1.60 -12.55
C GLY A 78 -14.87 -1.73 -12.79
N TYR A 79 -15.58 -2.34 -11.84
CA TYR A 79 -17.04 -2.48 -11.90
C TYR A 79 -17.75 -1.12 -11.97
N GLN A 80 -17.41 -0.20 -11.05
CA GLN A 80 -18.00 1.13 -11.01
C GLN A 80 -17.66 1.95 -12.26
N CYS A 81 -16.47 1.80 -12.81
CA CYS A 81 -16.09 2.47 -14.05
C CYS A 81 -17.00 2.05 -15.21
N VAL A 82 -17.20 0.75 -15.43
CA VAL A 82 -18.07 0.24 -16.50
C VAL A 82 -19.53 0.63 -16.26
N LYS A 83 -20.01 0.49 -15.03
CA LYS A 83 -21.37 0.89 -14.65
C LYS A 83 -21.61 2.37 -14.95
N SER A 84 -20.72 3.24 -14.51
CA SER A 84 -20.82 4.68 -14.74
C SER A 84 -20.85 5.05 -16.22
N LEU A 85 -20.08 4.34 -17.06
CA LEU A 85 -20.12 4.54 -18.53
C LEU A 85 -21.50 4.18 -19.10
N LEU A 86 -22.11 3.08 -18.63
CA LEU A 86 -23.47 2.70 -19.06
C LEU A 86 -24.49 3.72 -18.61
N ASP A 87 -24.45 4.16 -17.36
CA ASP A 87 -25.36 5.17 -16.81
C ASP A 87 -25.31 6.49 -17.66
N VAL A 88 -24.10 6.93 -18.07
CA VAL A 88 -23.93 8.10 -18.95
C VAL A 88 -24.53 7.86 -20.35
N VAL A 89 -24.35 6.68 -20.93
CA VAL A 89 -24.94 6.34 -22.25
C VAL A 89 -26.47 6.33 -22.18
N GLU A 90 -27.05 5.96 -21.04
CA GLU A 90 -28.48 5.99 -20.78
C GLU A 90 -29.03 7.38 -20.44
N GLY A 91 -28.13 8.39 -20.33
CA GLY A 91 -28.49 9.78 -20.07
C GLY A 91 -28.54 10.14 -18.58
N GLU A 92 -28.09 9.25 -17.71
CA GLU A 92 -27.99 9.51 -16.27
C GLU A 92 -26.85 10.49 -15.97
N LYS A 93 -27.05 11.31 -14.94
CA LYS A 93 -26.01 12.20 -14.43
C LYS A 93 -25.25 11.48 -13.32
N LEU A 94 -23.93 11.46 -13.46
CA LEU A 94 -23.05 10.90 -12.41
C LEU A 94 -22.77 11.93 -11.33
N ASP A 95 -22.48 11.44 -10.13
CA ASP A 95 -21.85 12.21 -9.07
C ASP A 95 -20.40 12.57 -9.47
N ASP A 96 -19.93 13.71 -9.01
CA ASP A 96 -18.56 14.19 -9.27
C ASP A 96 -17.49 13.30 -8.62
N PHE A 97 -17.88 12.50 -7.61
CA PHE A 97 -17.02 11.57 -6.89
C PHE A 97 -17.78 10.28 -6.57
N ILE A 98 -17.16 9.16 -6.90
CA ILE A 98 -17.68 7.81 -6.58
C ILE A 98 -16.62 7.11 -5.71
N ASP A 99 -16.94 6.91 -4.44
CA ASP A 99 -16.06 6.21 -3.51
C ASP A 99 -16.05 4.70 -3.83
N THR A 100 -14.89 4.18 -4.21
CA THR A 100 -14.69 2.75 -4.48
C THR A 100 -14.19 1.98 -3.28
N GLY A 101 -13.95 2.68 -2.17
CA GLY A 101 -13.51 2.10 -0.90
C GLY A 101 -12.00 1.82 -0.82
N CYS A 102 -11.52 1.76 0.41
CA CYS A 102 -10.19 1.28 0.74
C CYS A 102 -10.22 0.57 2.10
N LYS A 103 -9.20 -0.23 2.39
CA LYS A 103 -9.08 -0.95 3.66
C LYS A 103 -7.67 -0.84 4.21
N VAL A 104 -7.53 -0.44 5.47
CA VAL A 104 -6.22 -0.48 6.15
C VAL A 104 -5.90 -1.93 6.52
N ILE A 105 -4.73 -2.38 6.09
CA ILE A 105 -4.19 -3.70 6.37
C ILE A 105 -3.07 -3.55 7.40
N THR A 106 -3.29 -4.15 8.55
CA THR A 106 -2.37 -4.18 9.69
C THR A 106 -2.04 -5.63 10.03
N PRO A 107 -1.09 -5.92 10.92
CA PRO A 107 -0.79 -7.28 11.35
C PRO A 107 -2.03 -8.06 11.83
N ASP A 108 -3.04 -7.37 12.39
CA ASP A 108 -4.25 -8.02 12.91
C ASP A 108 -5.15 -8.64 11.83
N ASN A 109 -5.09 -8.12 10.60
CA ASN A 109 -5.98 -8.56 9.51
C ASN A 109 -5.23 -8.95 8.21
N ALA A 110 -3.91 -8.82 8.20
CA ALA A 110 -3.11 -9.04 6.99
C ALA A 110 -3.17 -10.50 6.51
N GLN A 111 -3.15 -11.48 7.41
CA GLN A 111 -3.20 -12.90 7.03
C GLN A 111 -4.54 -13.25 6.37
N GLU A 112 -5.65 -12.83 6.97
CA GLU A 112 -7.01 -13.04 6.40
C GLU A 112 -7.13 -12.40 5.01
N TYR A 113 -6.61 -11.17 4.88
CA TYR A 113 -6.65 -10.45 3.60
C TYR A 113 -5.78 -11.14 2.54
N LEU A 114 -4.60 -11.63 2.91
CA LEU A 114 -3.69 -12.36 2.02
C LEU A 114 -4.33 -13.66 1.51
N ASP A 115 -5.00 -14.40 2.39
CA ASP A 115 -5.68 -15.64 2.03
C ASP A 115 -6.84 -15.36 1.04
N LYS A 116 -7.57 -14.26 1.24
CA LYS A 116 -8.57 -13.79 0.29
C LYS A 116 -7.96 -13.48 -1.07
N LEU A 117 -6.85 -12.73 -1.13
CA LEU A 117 -6.16 -12.43 -2.39
C LEU A 117 -5.75 -13.70 -3.14
N LYS A 118 -5.22 -14.71 -2.43
CA LYS A 118 -4.81 -16.00 -3.01
C LYS A 118 -5.98 -16.80 -3.55
N SER A 119 -7.19 -16.60 -3.02
CA SER A 119 -8.40 -17.30 -3.49
C SER A 119 -8.99 -16.71 -4.78
N LEU A 120 -8.54 -15.53 -5.20
CA LEU A 120 -9.01 -14.84 -6.41
C LEU A 120 -8.18 -15.19 -7.67
N VAL A 121 -7.10 -15.93 -7.51
CA VAL A 121 -6.18 -16.39 -8.56
C VAL A 121 -6.24 -17.90 -8.62
#